data_a5bfca8176add31465484d53be6aa35b
#
_entry.id   a5bfca8176add31465484d53be6aa35b
#
_cell.length_a   1.000
_cell.length_b   1.000
_cell.length_c   1.000
_cell.angle_alpha   90.00
_cell.angle_beta   90.00
_cell.angle_gamma   90.00
#
_symmetry.space_group_name_H-M   'P 1'
#
loop_
_entity.id
_entity.type
_entity.pdbx_description
1 polymer ?
#
loop_
_entity_poly.entity_id
_entity_poly.type
_entity_poly.pdbx_seq_one_letter_code
_entity_poly.pdbx_strand_id
1 'polypeptide(L)'
;MSSPFYITDDNFEETIKNNTLVLVDFWATWCGPCRALAPTIDELAQEYVGKVLIGKLDVDKNPATAEKLQVFSIPTMIIFKNGQEIDRLVGLCTKTSIITSINKYLHSS
;
A
#
# COMPACT_ATOMS: atom_id res chain seq x y z
N MET A 1 17.71 -1.00 8.03
CA MET A 1 17.08 -1.06 6.70
C MET A 1 15.58 -0.99 6.85
N SER A 2 14.93 -0.27 5.96
CA SER A 2 13.47 -0.12 6.03
C SER A 2 12.79 -1.27 5.31
N SER A 3 11.75 -1.81 5.92
CA SER A 3 10.87 -2.80 5.33
C SER A 3 9.45 -2.27 5.35
N PRO A 4 8.51 -2.89 4.58
CA PRO A 4 7.12 -2.45 4.61
C PRO A 4 6.55 -2.55 6.01
N PHE A 5 5.71 -1.59 6.36
CA PHE A 5 5.01 -1.56 7.64
C PHE A 5 3.82 -2.50 7.59
N TYR A 6 3.66 -3.36 8.62
CA TYR A 6 2.52 -4.26 8.67
C TYR A 6 1.28 -3.53 9.18
N ILE A 7 0.31 -3.35 8.29
CA ILE A 7 -0.96 -2.69 8.59
C ILE A 7 -1.99 -3.76 8.94
N THR A 8 -2.74 -3.51 10.00
CA THR A 8 -3.78 -4.42 10.49
C THR A 8 -5.12 -3.68 10.56
N ASP A 9 -6.20 -4.43 10.75
CA ASP A 9 -7.51 -3.82 10.98
C ASP A 9 -7.46 -2.87 12.18
N ASP A 10 -6.64 -3.20 13.19
CA ASP A 10 -6.56 -2.39 14.42
C ASP A 10 -5.78 -1.09 14.23
N ASN A 11 -4.72 -1.09 13.40
CA ASN A 11 -3.88 0.09 13.25
C ASN A 11 -4.11 0.89 11.98
N PHE A 12 -5.01 0.43 11.10
CA PHE A 12 -5.20 1.06 9.79
C PHE A 12 -5.56 2.54 9.90
N GLU A 13 -6.58 2.87 10.69
CA GLU A 13 -7.07 4.25 10.78
C GLU A 13 -5.98 5.21 11.29
N GLU A 14 -5.30 4.83 12.37
CA GLU A 14 -4.24 5.70 12.90
C GLU A 14 -3.06 5.80 11.93
N THR A 15 -2.76 4.74 11.18
CA THR A 15 -1.64 4.75 10.24
C THR A 15 -1.88 5.76 9.12
N ILE A 16 -3.07 5.76 8.52
CA ILE A 16 -3.36 6.69 7.43
C ILE A 16 -3.55 8.12 7.92
N LYS A 17 -3.94 8.31 9.18
CA LYS A 17 -4.10 9.65 9.77
C LYS A 17 -2.78 10.28 10.18
N ASN A 18 -1.86 9.46 10.68
CA ASN A 18 -0.60 9.96 11.23
C ASN A 18 0.52 10.12 10.21
N ASN A 19 0.26 9.75 8.96
CA ASN A 19 1.24 9.85 7.88
C ASN A 19 0.62 10.56 6.69
N THR A 20 1.33 11.55 6.15
CA THR A 20 0.80 12.37 5.07
C THR A 20 0.50 11.54 3.82
N LEU A 21 1.43 10.67 3.43
CA LEU A 21 1.28 9.85 2.23
C LEU A 21 1.57 8.41 2.58
N VAL A 22 0.60 7.53 2.30
CA VAL A 22 0.69 6.09 2.62
C VAL A 22 0.28 5.29 1.40
N LEU A 23 1.08 4.28 1.06
CA LEU A 23 0.70 3.27 0.06
C LEU A 23 0.45 1.97 0.82
N VAL A 24 -0.72 1.37 0.62
CA VAL A 24 -1.08 0.10 1.23
C VAL A 24 -1.20 -0.97 0.16
N ASP A 25 -0.39 -2.02 0.27
CA ASP A 25 -0.43 -3.22 -0.57
C ASP A 25 -1.33 -4.27 0.09
N PHE A 26 -2.50 -4.49 -0.48
CA PHE A 26 -3.43 -5.53 -0.03
C PHE A 26 -3.04 -6.84 -0.69
N TRP A 27 -2.70 -7.85 0.11
CA TRP A 27 -2.10 -9.10 -0.36
C TRP A 27 -2.57 -10.30 0.45
N ALA A 28 -2.22 -11.51 -0.03
CA ALA A 28 -2.42 -12.76 0.72
C ALA A 28 -1.28 -13.72 0.41
N THR A 29 -1.02 -14.64 1.33
CA THR A 29 0.10 -15.58 1.20
C THR A 29 -0.06 -16.55 0.02
N TRP A 30 -1.30 -16.89 -0.33
CA TRP A 30 -1.61 -17.83 -1.42
C TRP A 30 -1.62 -17.17 -2.80
N CYS A 31 -1.49 -15.87 -2.87
CA CYS A 31 -1.66 -15.11 -4.10
C CYS A 31 -0.34 -15.03 -4.87
N GLY A 32 -0.26 -15.68 -6.03
CA GLY A 32 0.94 -15.69 -6.87
C GLY A 32 1.38 -14.29 -7.31
N PRO A 33 0.49 -13.49 -7.91
CA PRO A 33 0.85 -12.11 -8.30
C PRO A 33 1.29 -11.25 -7.12
N CYS A 34 0.72 -11.45 -5.94
CA CYS A 34 1.14 -10.74 -4.73
C CYS A 34 2.59 -11.07 -4.38
N ARG A 35 2.96 -12.36 -4.49
CA ARG A 35 4.35 -12.78 -4.23
C ARG A 35 5.30 -12.21 -5.29
N ALA A 36 4.87 -12.11 -6.53
CA ALA A 36 5.67 -11.49 -7.59
C ALA A 36 5.90 -10.01 -7.33
N LEU A 37 4.94 -9.33 -6.71
CA LEU A 37 5.01 -7.90 -6.39
C LEU A 37 5.86 -7.63 -5.13
N ALA A 38 6.00 -8.61 -4.24
CA ALA A 38 6.64 -8.41 -2.94
C ALA A 38 8.04 -7.77 -3.01
N PRO A 39 8.95 -8.21 -3.90
CA PRO A 39 10.26 -7.56 -3.98
C PRO A 39 10.19 -6.08 -4.33
N THR A 40 9.25 -5.71 -5.20
CA THR A 40 9.03 -4.30 -5.57
C THR A 40 8.57 -3.49 -4.36
N ILE A 41 7.65 -4.04 -3.58
CA ILE A 41 7.16 -3.36 -2.37
C ILE A 41 8.30 -3.18 -1.36
N ASP A 42 9.16 -4.19 -1.20
CA ASP A 42 10.34 -4.09 -0.33
C ASP A 42 11.28 -2.98 -0.79
N GLU A 43 11.54 -2.89 -2.10
CA GLU A 43 12.37 -1.84 -2.67
C GLU A 43 11.78 -0.45 -2.43
N LEU A 44 10.48 -0.30 -2.65
CA LEU A 44 9.80 0.97 -2.44
C LEU A 44 9.87 1.42 -0.99
N ALA A 45 9.76 0.49 -0.04
CA ALA A 45 9.86 0.80 1.38
C ALA A 45 11.22 1.39 1.72
N GLN A 46 12.29 0.93 1.05
CA GLN A 46 13.63 1.47 1.26
C GLN A 46 13.81 2.83 0.57
N GLU A 47 13.29 2.95 -0.66
CA GLU A 47 13.51 4.15 -1.48
C GLU A 47 12.70 5.35 -0.97
N TYR A 48 11.55 5.10 -0.38
CA TYR A 48 10.66 6.18 0.07
C TYR A 48 10.67 6.41 1.58
N VAL A 49 11.62 5.82 2.30
CA VAL A 49 11.72 6.01 3.74
C VAL A 49 11.77 7.52 4.07
N GLY A 50 10.94 7.92 5.03
CA GLY A 50 10.84 9.33 5.43
C GLY A 50 9.98 10.20 4.51
N LYS A 51 9.50 9.66 3.39
CA LYS A 51 8.68 10.41 2.42
C LYS A 51 7.29 9.83 2.25
N VAL A 52 7.20 8.50 2.14
CA VAL A 52 5.93 7.77 1.98
C VAL A 52 6.01 6.55 2.88
N LEU A 53 4.97 6.31 3.64
CA LEU A 53 4.86 5.07 4.39
C LEU A 53 4.40 3.98 3.44
N ILE A 54 5.23 2.99 3.22
CA ILE A 54 4.88 1.82 2.39
C ILE A 54 4.45 0.71 3.34
N GLY A 55 3.19 0.29 3.24
CA GLY A 55 2.63 -0.71 4.12
C GLY A 55 2.05 -1.89 3.38
N LYS A 56 1.88 -2.99 4.10
CA LYS A 56 1.25 -4.22 3.61
C LYS A 56 0.13 -4.64 4.55
N LEU A 57 -0.98 -5.06 3.98
CA LEU A 57 -2.12 -5.57 4.75
C LEU A 57 -2.51 -6.95 4.20
N ASP A 58 -2.39 -7.97 5.05
CA ASP A 58 -2.79 -9.34 4.71
C ASP A 58 -4.32 -9.43 4.83
N VAL A 59 -5.01 -9.62 3.71
CA VAL A 59 -6.48 -9.59 3.69
C VAL A 59 -7.13 -10.77 4.40
N ASP A 60 -6.42 -11.89 4.52
CA ASP A 60 -6.96 -13.05 5.23
C ASP A 60 -6.97 -12.82 6.73
N LYS A 61 -5.93 -12.16 7.25
CA LYS A 61 -5.82 -11.84 8.68
C LYS A 61 -6.56 -10.56 9.04
N ASN A 62 -6.79 -9.68 8.06
CA ASN A 62 -7.37 -8.35 8.27
C ASN A 62 -8.47 -8.08 7.27
N PRO A 63 -9.57 -8.84 7.33
CA PRO A 63 -10.64 -8.74 6.33
C PRO A 63 -11.50 -7.50 6.44
N ALA A 64 -11.57 -6.88 7.62
CA ALA A 64 -12.49 -5.76 7.83
C ALA A 64 -12.08 -4.52 7.00
N THR A 65 -10.79 -4.19 6.96
CA THR A 65 -10.31 -3.05 6.18
C THR A 65 -10.51 -3.28 4.69
N ALA A 66 -10.17 -4.48 4.20
CA ALA A 66 -10.34 -4.83 2.79
C ALA A 66 -11.81 -4.74 2.37
N GLU A 67 -12.72 -5.23 3.21
CA GLU A 67 -14.16 -5.15 2.94
C GLU A 67 -14.65 -3.72 2.93
N LYS A 68 -14.26 -2.94 3.93
CA LYS A 68 -14.64 -1.52 4.04
C LYS A 68 -14.22 -0.73 2.81
N LEU A 69 -13.02 -0.99 2.30
CA LEU A 69 -12.48 -0.28 1.14
C LEU A 69 -12.85 -0.93 -0.20
N GLN A 70 -13.65 -1.99 -0.16
CA GLN A 70 -14.11 -2.70 -1.36
C GLN A 70 -12.94 -3.19 -2.21
N VAL A 71 -11.98 -3.83 -1.57
CA VAL A 71 -10.88 -4.50 -2.25
C VAL A 71 -11.35 -5.91 -2.64
N PHE A 72 -11.70 -6.09 -3.91
CA PHE A 72 -12.29 -7.34 -4.41
C PHE A 72 -11.28 -8.26 -5.08
N SER A 73 -10.12 -7.74 -5.42
CA SER A 73 -9.06 -8.54 -6.04
C SER A 73 -7.72 -8.13 -5.44
N ILE A 74 -6.75 -9.04 -5.48
CA ILE A 74 -5.40 -8.80 -4.97
C ILE A 74 -4.37 -9.24 -6.01
N PRO A 75 -3.23 -8.55 -6.07
CA PRO A 75 -2.88 -7.39 -5.25
C PRO A 75 -3.67 -6.14 -5.66
N THR A 76 -3.94 -5.29 -4.70
CA THR A 76 -4.46 -3.95 -4.93
C THR A 76 -3.62 -3.02 -4.07
N MET A 77 -3.13 -1.93 -4.66
CA MET A 77 -2.42 -0.91 -3.91
C MET A 77 -3.28 0.32 -3.85
N ILE A 78 -3.48 0.86 -2.65
CA ILE A 78 -4.25 2.10 -2.46
C ILE A 78 -3.30 3.15 -1.89
N ILE A 79 -3.37 4.35 -2.46
CA ILE A 79 -2.60 5.50 -1.98
C ILE A 79 -3.53 6.41 -1.21
N PHE A 80 -3.13 6.72 0.03
CA PHE A 80 -3.87 7.64 0.91
C PHE A 80 -3.05 8.90 1.09
N LYS A 81 -3.70 10.05 1.03
CA LYS A 81 -3.08 11.33 1.37
C LYS A 81 -3.95 12.04 2.40
N ASN A 82 -3.32 12.40 3.52
CA ASN A 82 -4.02 13.04 4.64
C ASN A 82 -5.24 12.25 5.09
N GLY A 83 -5.11 10.92 5.11
CA GLY A 83 -6.16 10.00 5.57
C GLY A 83 -7.24 9.68 4.56
N GLN A 84 -7.10 10.14 3.32
CA GLN A 84 -8.12 9.90 2.27
C GLN A 84 -7.53 9.13 1.10
N GLU A 85 -8.30 8.20 0.56
CA GLU A 85 -7.91 7.48 -0.65
C GLU A 85 -7.89 8.44 -1.84
N ILE A 86 -6.75 8.52 -2.53
CA ILE A 86 -6.59 9.39 -3.68
C ILE A 86 -6.29 8.65 -4.97
N ASP A 87 -5.85 7.39 -4.88
CA ASP A 87 -5.55 6.58 -6.07
C ASP A 87 -5.56 5.11 -5.71
N ARG A 88 -5.74 4.27 -6.72
CA ARG A 88 -5.82 2.82 -6.55
C ARG A 88 -5.27 2.13 -7.79
N LEU A 89 -4.32 1.20 -7.59
CA LEU A 89 -3.75 0.38 -8.65
C LEU A 89 -4.16 -1.07 -8.40
N VAL A 90 -4.91 -1.64 -9.33
CA VAL A 90 -5.46 -2.99 -9.19
C VAL A 90 -4.66 -3.96 -10.05
N GLY A 91 -4.22 -5.06 -9.45
CA GLY A 91 -3.46 -6.10 -10.13
C GLY A 91 -1.95 -5.87 -10.06
N LEU A 92 -1.20 -6.79 -10.67
CA LEU A 92 0.25 -6.72 -10.71
C LEU A 92 0.69 -5.55 -11.59
N CYS A 93 1.44 -4.64 -11.00
CA CYS A 93 1.94 -3.44 -11.68
C CYS A 93 3.47 -3.44 -11.72
N THR A 94 4.03 -2.74 -12.70
CA THR A 94 5.48 -2.54 -12.76
C THR A 94 5.90 -1.52 -11.69
N LYS A 95 7.14 -1.61 -11.26
CA LYS A 95 7.71 -0.63 -10.32
C LYS A 95 7.59 0.79 -10.88
N THR A 96 7.84 0.97 -12.16
CA THR A 96 7.73 2.27 -12.83
C THR A 96 6.32 2.85 -12.72
N SER A 97 5.28 2.04 -12.94
CA SER A 97 3.89 2.49 -12.79
C SER A 97 3.60 2.96 -11.37
N ILE A 98 4.08 2.21 -10.38
CA ILE A 98 3.85 2.55 -8.98
C ILE A 98 4.56 3.86 -8.63
N ILE A 99 5.82 4.00 -9.03
CA ILE A 99 6.60 5.21 -8.79
C ILE A 99 5.93 6.42 -9.43
N THR A 100 5.43 6.28 -10.66
CA THR A 100 4.73 7.36 -11.35
C THR A 100 3.53 7.83 -10.54
N SER A 101 2.73 6.88 -10.01
CA SER A 101 1.57 7.22 -9.19
C SER A 101 1.99 7.89 -7.88
N ILE A 102 2.98 7.35 -7.18
CA ILE A 102 3.46 7.92 -5.92
C ILE A 102 3.95 9.36 -6.14
N ASN A 103 4.81 9.55 -7.14
CA ASN A 103 5.46 10.85 -7.36
C ASN A 103 4.45 11.93 -7.77
N LYS A 104 3.37 11.54 -8.43
CA LYS A 104 2.27 12.45 -8.77
C LYS A 104 1.71 13.14 -7.53
N TYR A 105 1.59 12.42 -6.42
CA TYR A 105 1.01 12.95 -5.18
C TYR A 105 2.08 13.45 -4.21
N LEU A 106 3.29 12.92 -4.30
CA LEU A 106 4.40 13.31 -3.44
C LEU A 106 4.76 14.79 -3.68
N HIS A 107 4.67 15.25 -4.91
CA HIS A 107 5.03 16.60 -5.32
C HIS A 107 3.83 17.55 -5.42
N SER A 108 2.62 17.08 -5.14
CA SER A 108 1.43 17.93 -5.14
C SER A 108 1.31 18.64 -3.80
N SER A 109 0.86 19.87 -3.82
CA SER A 109 0.61 20.64 -2.59
C SER A 109 -0.73 20.34 -1.98
#